data_ff26566404b9da7e03f83e7e35476f02
#
_entry.id   ff26566404b9da7e03f83e7e35476f02
#
_cell.length_a   1.000
_cell.length_b   1.000
_cell.length_c   1.000
_cell.angle_alpha   90.00
_cell.angle_beta   90.00
_cell.angle_gamma   90.00
#
_symmetry.space_group_name_H-M   'P 1'
#
loop_
_entity.id
_entity.type
_entity.pdbx_description
1 polymer ?
#
loop_
_entity_poly.entity_id
_entity_poly.type
_entity_poly.pdbx_seq_one_letter_code
_entity_poly.pdbx_strand_id
1 'polypeptide(L)'
;MSHNTLVEIRNLSRFYGALQAVKDVSFTIRQGEVLGFLGPNGAGKTTTMQIISGNLAPSGGSVTIAGHDLLEDPRAAKSQIGYLPEQPPLYRELTVDEYLDYCAALNHVPRAQRVPARDNAKERCGLHGVGRRLIGNLSKGFQQRVGIAQAIIHLPPVVILDEPTVGLDPIQIREIRALIRELGKEHGMILSTHILPEVQATCDRVQIINKGELVLNESIEGLEQHMKSASLTVAFRHPPARETLEKLPGVKSVRPEKEGRMHVFHEAGQNLTDTILRLAVENSWGLYEIRPGRFSLEQVFLELTMDAVADDAQAHAPAITAELPS
;
A
#
# COMPACT_ATOMS: atom_id res chain seq x y z
N MET A 1 -13.46 20.96 6.92
CA MET A 1 -12.25 21.63 6.42
C MET A 1 -11.97 21.08 5.04
N SER A 2 -11.89 21.90 3.99
CA SER A 2 -11.55 21.44 2.64
C SER A 2 -10.09 20.99 2.66
N HIS A 3 -9.83 19.70 2.66
CA HIS A 3 -8.48 19.18 2.51
C HIS A 3 -7.93 19.60 1.14
N ASN A 4 -6.82 20.33 1.15
CA ASN A 4 -6.15 20.78 -0.07
C ASN A 4 -5.56 19.56 -0.80
N THR A 5 -5.95 19.36 -2.07
CA THR A 5 -5.38 18.29 -2.91
C THR A 5 -3.94 18.66 -3.27
N LEU A 6 -2.98 17.82 -2.89
CA LEU A 6 -1.56 18.02 -3.16
C LEU A 6 -1.09 17.28 -4.40
N VAL A 7 -1.64 16.10 -4.66
CA VAL A 7 -1.32 15.31 -5.85
C VAL A 7 -2.61 14.93 -6.55
N GLU A 8 -2.65 15.13 -7.86
CA GLU A 8 -3.72 14.67 -8.72
C GLU A 8 -3.13 13.88 -9.89
N ILE A 9 -3.58 12.64 -10.04
CA ILE A 9 -3.16 11.72 -11.09
C ILE A 9 -4.41 11.37 -11.89
N ARG A 10 -4.33 11.52 -13.23
CA ARG A 10 -5.43 11.26 -14.14
C ARG A 10 -4.99 10.35 -15.27
N ASN A 11 -5.66 9.20 -15.41
CA ASN A 11 -5.51 8.23 -16.49
C ASN A 11 -4.06 7.84 -16.79
N LEU A 12 -3.25 7.71 -15.70
CA LEU A 12 -1.84 7.45 -15.80
C LEU A 12 -1.58 6.09 -16.42
N SER A 13 -0.78 6.06 -17.49
CA SER A 13 -0.43 4.83 -18.19
C SER A 13 1.06 4.79 -18.52
N ARG A 14 1.65 3.58 -18.46
CA ARG A 14 3.06 3.36 -18.82
C ARG A 14 3.25 2.05 -19.55
N PHE A 15 3.92 2.12 -20.70
CA PHE A 15 4.31 0.99 -21.52
C PHE A 15 5.83 0.79 -21.52
N TYR A 16 6.27 -0.47 -21.47
CA TYR A 16 7.63 -0.91 -21.73
C TYR A 16 7.57 -1.90 -22.91
N GLY A 17 7.76 -1.39 -24.12
CA GLY A 17 7.48 -2.15 -25.32
C GLY A 17 6.01 -2.58 -25.38
N ALA A 18 5.75 -3.87 -25.45
CA ALA A 18 4.39 -4.44 -25.46
C ALA A 18 3.77 -4.58 -24.04
N LEU A 19 4.59 -4.49 -22.98
CA LEU A 19 4.10 -4.62 -21.60
C LEU A 19 3.53 -3.29 -21.12
N GLN A 20 2.24 -3.27 -20.76
CA GLN A 20 1.62 -2.14 -20.08
C GLN A 20 1.75 -2.32 -18.56
N ALA A 21 2.72 -1.64 -17.96
CA ALA A 21 3.03 -1.75 -16.53
C ALA A 21 2.12 -0.92 -15.62
N VAL A 22 1.51 0.15 -16.16
CA VAL A 22 0.51 0.98 -15.49
C VAL A 22 -0.62 1.25 -16.47
N LYS A 23 -1.87 1.04 -16.05
CA LYS A 23 -3.06 1.07 -16.90
C LYS A 23 -4.11 1.99 -16.29
N ASP A 24 -4.29 3.16 -16.85
CA ASP A 24 -5.37 4.11 -16.56
C ASP A 24 -5.56 4.42 -15.07
N VAL A 25 -4.47 4.57 -14.33
CA VAL A 25 -4.46 4.81 -12.88
C VAL A 25 -4.83 6.24 -12.59
N SER A 26 -5.87 6.46 -11.76
CA SER A 26 -6.34 7.79 -11.37
C SER A 26 -6.60 7.87 -9.86
N PHE A 27 -6.01 8.86 -9.20
CA PHE A 27 -6.23 9.12 -7.76
C PHE A 27 -5.71 10.48 -7.32
N THR A 28 -6.03 10.85 -6.09
CA THR A 28 -5.59 12.09 -5.47
C THR A 28 -4.97 11.84 -4.11
N ILE A 29 -4.13 12.76 -3.62
CA ILE A 29 -3.57 12.77 -2.27
C ILE A 29 -3.81 14.14 -1.66
N ARG A 30 -4.17 14.15 -0.39
CA ARG A 30 -4.47 15.36 0.36
C ARG A 30 -3.38 15.68 1.37
N GLN A 31 -3.33 16.92 1.79
CA GLN A 31 -2.48 17.32 2.91
C GLN A 31 -2.92 16.59 4.19
N GLY A 32 -1.94 16.08 4.97
CA GLY A 32 -2.24 15.36 6.21
C GLY A 32 -2.74 13.94 5.99
N GLU A 33 -2.63 13.40 4.77
CA GLU A 33 -3.05 12.04 4.41
C GLU A 33 -1.83 11.15 4.18
N VAL A 34 -1.84 9.95 4.74
CA VAL A 34 -0.91 8.87 4.41
C VAL A 34 -1.64 7.84 3.55
N LEU A 35 -1.32 7.81 2.26
CA LEU A 35 -1.86 6.85 1.30
C LEU A 35 -0.95 5.63 1.19
N GLY A 36 -1.46 4.45 1.51
CA GLY A 36 -0.81 3.17 1.25
C GLY A 36 -1.06 2.72 -0.19
N PHE A 37 0.01 2.48 -0.95
CA PHE A 37 -0.03 1.96 -2.31
C PHE A 37 0.43 0.50 -2.29
N LEU A 38 -0.52 -0.43 -2.17
CA LEU A 38 -0.31 -1.84 -1.90
C LEU A 38 -0.42 -2.67 -3.18
N GLY A 39 0.42 -3.69 -3.33
CA GLY A 39 0.31 -4.64 -4.45
C GLY A 39 1.44 -5.65 -4.45
N PRO A 40 1.29 -6.79 -5.14
CA PRO A 40 2.36 -7.77 -5.29
C PRO A 40 3.56 -7.21 -6.07
N ASN A 41 4.66 -7.95 -6.06
CA ASN A 41 5.82 -7.60 -6.88
C ASN A 41 5.44 -7.64 -8.37
N GLY A 42 5.90 -6.64 -9.13
CA GLY A 42 5.55 -6.49 -10.54
C GLY A 42 4.17 -5.89 -10.82
N ALA A 43 3.38 -5.53 -9.80
CA ALA A 43 2.05 -4.93 -9.99
C ALA A 43 2.05 -3.50 -10.58
N GLY A 44 3.22 -2.83 -10.67
CA GLY A 44 3.34 -1.47 -11.18
C GLY A 44 3.61 -0.40 -10.10
N LYS A 45 3.80 -0.78 -8.82
CA LYS A 45 4.02 0.15 -7.70
C LYS A 45 5.22 1.09 -7.96
N THR A 46 6.42 0.54 -8.07
CA THR A 46 7.66 1.31 -8.27
C THR A 46 7.60 2.14 -9.56
N THR A 47 7.02 1.60 -10.65
CA THR A 47 6.81 2.36 -11.88
C THR A 47 5.93 3.59 -11.64
N THR A 48 4.83 3.44 -10.90
CA THR A 48 3.94 4.55 -10.53
C THR A 48 4.68 5.57 -9.66
N MET A 49 5.44 5.12 -8.64
CA MET A 49 6.24 6.01 -7.77
C MET A 49 7.30 6.79 -8.57
N GLN A 50 7.99 6.14 -9.52
CA GLN A 50 8.97 6.79 -10.39
C GLN A 50 8.33 7.84 -11.31
N ILE A 51 7.11 7.60 -11.79
CA ILE A 51 6.41 8.61 -12.60
C ILE A 51 6.01 9.79 -11.72
N ILE A 52 5.39 9.58 -10.56
CA ILE A 52 4.94 10.66 -9.68
C ILE A 52 6.14 11.49 -9.18
N SER A 53 7.28 10.84 -8.89
CA SER A 53 8.51 11.54 -8.50
C SER A 53 9.22 12.26 -9.67
N GLY A 54 8.71 12.10 -10.89
CA GLY A 54 9.28 12.70 -12.09
C GLY A 54 10.57 12.05 -12.59
N ASN A 55 10.92 10.85 -12.09
CA ASN A 55 12.08 10.09 -12.54
C ASN A 55 11.82 9.31 -13.82
N LEU A 56 10.55 9.10 -14.15
CA LEU A 56 10.09 8.39 -15.33
C LEU A 56 8.94 9.16 -15.99
N ALA A 57 8.99 9.39 -17.30
CA ALA A 57 7.89 10.00 -18.02
C ALA A 57 6.73 9.00 -18.17
N PRO A 58 5.46 9.41 -18.04
CA PRO A 58 4.31 8.57 -18.38
C PRO A 58 4.24 8.33 -19.89
N SER A 59 3.54 7.28 -20.30
CA SER A 59 3.17 7.07 -21.73
C SER A 59 1.82 7.73 -22.05
N GLY A 60 1.02 8.04 -21.05
CA GLY A 60 -0.26 8.75 -21.16
C GLY A 60 -0.77 9.17 -19.80
N GLY A 61 -1.76 10.06 -19.79
CA GLY A 61 -2.28 10.67 -18.57
C GLY A 61 -1.50 11.89 -18.10
N SER A 62 -1.86 12.41 -16.92
CA SER A 62 -1.23 13.60 -16.33
C SER A 62 -0.99 13.42 -14.84
N VAL A 63 0.01 14.13 -14.31
CA VAL A 63 0.32 14.21 -12.88
C VAL A 63 0.49 15.67 -12.51
N THR A 64 -0.28 16.15 -11.56
CA THR A 64 -0.19 17.50 -11.01
C THR A 64 0.24 17.42 -9.55
N ILE A 65 1.28 18.16 -9.18
CA ILE A 65 1.86 18.19 -7.83
C ILE A 65 1.79 19.63 -7.30
N ALA A 66 1.04 19.85 -6.23
CA ALA A 66 0.85 21.16 -5.62
C ALA A 66 0.46 22.24 -6.65
N GLY A 67 -0.37 21.86 -7.64
CA GLY A 67 -0.82 22.76 -8.71
C GLY A 67 0.10 22.87 -9.92
N HIS A 68 1.27 22.20 -9.94
CA HIS A 68 2.22 22.20 -11.05
C HIS A 68 2.10 20.89 -11.85
N ASP A 69 1.90 21.01 -13.18
CA ASP A 69 1.94 19.83 -14.07
C ASP A 69 3.37 19.31 -14.18
N LEU A 70 3.54 18.00 -14.03
CA LEU A 70 4.86 17.37 -13.97
C LEU A 70 5.61 17.39 -15.31
N LEU A 71 4.90 17.45 -16.45
CA LEU A 71 5.50 17.49 -17.78
C LEU A 71 5.70 18.94 -18.27
N GLU A 72 4.78 19.85 -17.96
CA GLU A 72 4.84 21.24 -18.38
C GLU A 72 5.78 22.06 -17.52
N ASP A 73 5.75 21.86 -16.18
CA ASP A 73 6.65 22.55 -15.23
C ASP A 73 7.35 21.57 -14.28
N PRO A 74 8.26 20.72 -14.82
CA PRO A 74 8.91 19.65 -14.05
C PRO A 74 9.76 20.14 -12.89
N ARG A 75 10.31 21.37 -12.99
CA ARG A 75 11.12 21.92 -11.89
C ARG A 75 10.28 22.31 -10.70
N ALA A 76 9.20 23.04 -10.92
CA ALA A 76 8.30 23.44 -9.86
C ALA A 76 7.63 22.20 -9.23
N ALA A 77 7.11 21.27 -10.05
CA ALA A 77 6.52 20.02 -9.57
C ALA A 77 7.51 19.20 -8.70
N LYS A 78 8.72 18.96 -9.18
CA LYS A 78 9.74 18.18 -8.45
C LYS A 78 10.22 18.86 -7.16
N SER A 79 10.24 20.18 -7.11
CA SER A 79 10.58 20.91 -5.88
C SER A 79 9.57 20.73 -4.74
N GLN A 80 8.37 20.25 -5.06
CA GLN A 80 7.30 19.95 -4.10
C GLN A 80 7.34 18.52 -3.59
N ILE A 81 8.32 17.70 -4.02
CA ILE A 81 8.37 16.28 -3.72
C ILE A 81 9.64 15.92 -2.95
N GLY A 82 9.49 15.18 -1.86
CA GLY A 82 10.55 14.39 -1.26
C GLY A 82 10.40 12.93 -1.67
N TYR A 83 11.45 12.32 -2.18
CA TYR A 83 11.39 10.93 -2.65
C TYR A 83 12.48 10.06 -2.02
N LEU A 84 12.06 8.94 -1.47
CA LEU A 84 12.92 7.85 -1.04
C LEU A 84 12.63 6.62 -1.89
N PRO A 85 13.51 6.21 -2.80
CA PRO A 85 13.40 4.95 -3.51
C PRO A 85 13.67 3.75 -2.58
N GLU A 86 13.27 2.55 -3.00
CA GLU A 86 13.49 1.29 -2.28
C GLU A 86 14.95 1.11 -1.82
N GLN A 87 15.91 1.48 -2.67
CA GLN A 87 17.33 1.56 -2.30
C GLN A 87 17.69 3.03 -2.09
N PRO A 88 17.90 3.47 -0.84
CA PRO A 88 18.29 4.85 -0.55
C PRO A 88 19.60 5.24 -1.26
N PRO A 89 19.65 6.38 -1.98
CA PRO A 89 20.83 6.81 -2.75
C PRO A 89 21.89 7.44 -1.83
N LEU A 90 22.40 6.66 -0.87
CA LEU A 90 23.30 7.15 0.17
C LEU A 90 24.78 7.11 -0.27
N TYR A 91 25.50 8.19 -0.04
CA TYR A 91 26.97 8.22 -0.15
C TYR A 91 27.58 7.72 1.15
N ARG A 92 28.02 6.45 1.14
CA ARG A 92 28.46 5.73 2.35
C ARG A 92 29.75 6.27 2.95
N GLU A 93 30.55 6.96 2.16
CA GLU A 93 31.82 7.64 2.50
C GLU A 93 31.61 9.01 3.14
N LEU A 94 30.40 9.58 3.09
CA LEU A 94 30.07 10.82 3.76
C LEU A 94 29.55 10.57 5.18
N THR A 95 29.76 11.55 6.05
CA THR A 95 29.03 11.62 7.31
C THR A 95 27.56 11.99 7.07
N VAL A 96 26.70 11.74 8.05
CA VAL A 96 25.28 12.10 7.96
C VAL A 96 25.12 13.61 7.74
N ASP A 97 25.91 14.43 8.46
CA ASP A 97 25.85 15.89 8.34
C ASP A 97 26.26 16.36 6.94
N GLU A 98 27.38 15.85 6.40
CA GLU A 98 27.86 16.20 5.05
C GLU A 98 26.84 15.80 3.98
N TYR A 99 26.29 14.60 4.08
CA TYR A 99 25.28 14.11 3.13
C TYR A 99 24.01 14.94 3.15
N LEU A 100 23.49 15.27 4.33
CA LEU A 100 22.27 16.09 4.45
C LEU A 100 22.52 17.55 4.01
N ASP A 101 23.70 18.12 4.29
CA ASP A 101 24.07 19.44 3.76
C ASP A 101 24.15 19.43 2.22
N TYR A 102 24.67 18.35 1.64
CA TYR A 102 24.68 18.14 0.19
C TYR A 102 23.25 18.04 -0.38
N CYS A 103 22.36 17.23 0.24
CA CYS A 103 20.98 17.11 -0.17
C CYS A 103 20.21 18.45 -0.05
N ALA A 104 20.46 19.22 1.01
CA ALA A 104 19.88 20.55 1.17
C ALA A 104 20.32 21.50 0.04
N ALA A 105 21.60 21.40 -0.38
CA ALA A 105 22.11 22.20 -1.51
C ALA A 105 21.46 21.80 -2.83
N LEU A 106 21.29 20.50 -3.10
CA LEU A 106 20.63 19.98 -4.30
C LEU A 106 19.16 20.40 -4.40
N ASN A 107 18.47 20.45 -3.27
CA ASN A 107 17.07 20.90 -3.18
C ASN A 107 16.95 22.42 -3.05
N HIS A 108 17.99 23.17 -3.42
CA HIS A 108 18.02 24.64 -3.46
C HIS A 108 17.72 25.32 -2.12
N VAL A 109 17.90 24.64 -0.97
CA VAL A 109 17.79 25.28 0.34
C VAL A 109 18.83 26.40 0.45
N PRO A 110 18.43 27.64 0.77
CA PRO A 110 19.35 28.77 0.88
C PRO A 110 20.50 28.48 1.86
N ARG A 111 21.72 28.89 1.54
CA ARG A 111 22.93 28.57 2.32
C ARG A 111 22.78 28.86 3.81
N ALA A 112 22.12 29.97 4.16
CA ALA A 112 21.89 30.35 5.56
C ALA A 112 20.91 29.42 6.30
N GLN A 113 20.07 28.68 5.55
CA GLN A 113 19.05 27.79 6.11
C GLN A 113 19.47 26.31 6.09
N ARG A 114 20.60 25.93 5.47
CA ARG A 114 20.99 24.51 5.34
C ARG A 114 21.26 23.85 6.68
N VAL A 115 21.99 24.52 7.57
CA VAL A 115 22.25 23.99 8.92
C VAL A 115 20.97 23.81 9.72
N PRO A 116 20.09 24.82 9.84
CA PRO A 116 18.77 24.62 10.45
C PRO A 116 17.94 23.48 9.81
N ALA A 117 17.88 23.39 8.48
CA ALA A 117 17.15 22.35 7.77
C ALA A 117 17.71 20.95 8.06
N ARG A 118 19.05 20.79 8.02
CA ARG A 118 19.74 19.56 8.40
C ARG A 118 19.41 19.13 9.82
N ASP A 119 19.53 20.06 10.77
CA ASP A 119 19.33 19.75 12.19
C ASP A 119 17.86 19.40 12.48
N ASN A 120 16.91 20.11 11.85
CA ASN A 120 15.48 19.76 11.89
C ASN A 120 15.22 18.36 11.29
N ALA A 121 15.75 18.05 10.10
CA ALA A 121 15.57 16.73 9.48
C ALA A 121 16.18 15.61 10.34
N LYS A 122 17.34 15.83 10.96
CA LYS A 122 17.94 14.88 11.92
C LYS A 122 17.07 14.69 13.16
N GLU A 123 16.53 15.75 13.70
CA GLU A 123 15.63 15.71 14.86
C GLU A 123 14.40 14.87 14.56
N ARG A 124 13.71 15.21 13.49
CA ARG A 124 12.49 14.50 13.06
C ARG A 124 12.73 13.01 12.78
N CYS A 125 13.88 12.66 12.20
CA CYS A 125 14.23 11.28 11.86
C CYS A 125 14.95 10.50 12.96
N GLY A 126 15.14 11.09 14.16
CA GLY A 126 15.81 10.41 15.27
C GLY A 126 17.29 10.10 15.00
N LEU A 127 18.00 11.01 14.33
CA LEU A 127 19.41 10.89 13.96
C LEU A 127 20.33 11.64 14.94
N HIS A 128 19.86 11.88 16.17
CA HIS A 128 20.65 12.52 17.23
C HIS A 128 21.91 11.70 17.53
N GLY A 129 23.02 12.38 17.69
CA GLY A 129 24.30 11.78 18.07
C GLY A 129 25.05 11.02 16.96
N VAL A 130 24.45 10.87 15.76
CA VAL A 130 25.10 10.17 14.63
C VAL A 130 25.57 11.10 13.50
N GLY A 131 25.35 12.41 13.61
CA GLY A 131 25.64 13.39 12.55
C GLY A 131 27.05 13.31 11.99
N ARG A 132 28.07 13.08 12.85
CA ARG A 132 29.48 12.97 12.47
C ARG A 132 29.94 11.55 12.12
N ARG A 133 29.05 10.57 12.15
CA ARG A 133 29.38 9.18 11.77
C ARG A 133 29.24 8.99 10.26
N LEU A 134 30.13 8.20 9.69
CA LEU A 134 30.04 7.77 8.28
C LEU A 134 28.75 6.95 8.08
N ILE A 135 28.02 7.22 7.03
CA ILE A 135 26.77 6.53 6.69
C ILE A 135 27.02 5.03 6.51
N GLY A 136 28.17 4.65 5.92
CA GLY A 136 28.54 3.25 5.74
C GLY A 136 28.67 2.46 7.05
N ASN A 137 28.93 3.15 8.18
CA ASN A 137 29.07 2.54 9.51
C ASN A 137 27.77 2.52 10.34
N LEU A 138 26.65 2.92 9.74
CA LEU A 138 25.35 2.91 10.38
C LEU A 138 24.63 1.58 10.13
N SER A 139 23.77 1.17 11.08
CA SER A 139 22.84 0.06 10.85
C SER A 139 21.88 0.39 9.69
N LYS A 140 21.27 -0.64 9.08
CA LYS A 140 20.33 -0.46 7.98
C LYS A 140 19.16 0.46 8.37
N GLY A 141 18.63 0.34 9.60
CA GLY A 141 17.58 1.22 10.11
C GLY A 141 18.01 2.69 10.21
N PHE A 142 19.25 2.97 10.66
CA PHE A 142 19.77 4.32 10.64
C PHE A 142 20.00 4.85 9.20
N GLN A 143 20.49 4.00 8.29
CA GLN A 143 20.63 4.37 6.87
C GLN A 143 19.26 4.71 6.26
N GLN A 144 18.22 3.95 6.59
CA GLN A 144 16.85 4.23 6.15
C GLN A 144 16.34 5.58 6.69
N ARG A 145 16.61 5.89 7.97
CA ARG A 145 16.29 7.19 8.56
C ARG A 145 17.01 8.34 7.90
N VAL A 146 18.28 8.15 7.50
CA VAL A 146 19.04 9.14 6.70
C VAL A 146 18.38 9.33 5.34
N GLY A 147 17.91 8.24 4.70
CA GLY A 147 17.17 8.30 3.45
C GLY A 147 15.83 9.05 3.58
N ILE A 148 15.10 8.89 4.69
CA ILE A 148 13.88 9.68 4.95
C ILE A 148 14.26 11.15 5.22
N ALA A 149 15.32 11.41 6.01
CA ALA A 149 15.76 12.76 6.33
C ALA A 149 16.12 13.57 5.07
N GLN A 150 16.80 12.94 4.07
CA GLN A 150 17.06 13.59 2.79
C GLN A 150 15.79 13.93 2.03
N ALA A 151 14.76 13.05 2.08
CA ALA A 151 13.51 13.30 1.40
C ALA A 151 12.74 14.50 1.98
N ILE A 152 12.86 14.75 3.29
CA ILE A 152 12.15 15.86 3.96
C ILE A 152 13.01 17.11 4.16
N ILE A 153 14.27 17.13 3.70
CA ILE A 153 15.26 18.18 4.02
C ILE A 153 14.80 19.60 3.61
N HIS A 154 14.03 19.72 2.55
CA HIS A 154 13.49 20.98 2.02
C HIS A 154 12.02 21.21 2.38
N LEU A 155 11.46 20.41 3.32
CA LEU A 155 10.07 20.48 3.80
C LEU A 155 9.04 20.44 2.66
N PRO A 156 9.10 19.45 1.76
CA PRO A 156 8.18 19.36 0.63
C PRO A 156 6.76 19.06 1.13
N PRO A 157 5.71 19.57 0.46
CA PRO A 157 4.34 19.23 0.81
C PRO A 157 4.00 17.75 0.54
N VAL A 158 4.71 17.08 -0.37
CA VAL A 158 4.49 15.67 -0.73
C VAL A 158 5.73 14.84 -0.46
N VAL A 159 5.57 13.69 0.21
CA VAL A 159 6.66 12.74 0.48
C VAL A 159 6.27 11.36 -0.05
N ILE A 160 7.13 10.78 -0.87
CA ILE A 160 6.96 9.45 -1.46
C ILE A 160 8.03 8.53 -0.88
N LEU A 161 7.60 7.42 -0.29
CA LEU A 161 8.47 6.39 0.28
C LEU A 161 8.19 5.06 -0.40
N ASP A 162 9.18 4.55 -1.15
CA ASP A 162 9.05 3.27 -1.84
C ASP A 162 9.69 2.16 -0.99
N GLU A 163 8.87 1.23 -0.47
CA GLU A 163 9.26 0.08 0.37
C GLU A 163 10.18 0.46 1.56
N PRO A 164 9.83 1.45 2.41
CA PRO A 164 10.75 2.03 3.39
C PRO A 164 11.15 1.11 4.54
N THR A 165 10.53 -0.05 4.68
CA THR A 165 10.75 -1.00 5.79
C THR A 165 11.43 -2.29 5.36
N VAL A 166 11.72 -2.44 4.05
CA VAL A 166 12.32 -3.66 3.50
C VAL A 166 13.67 -3.97 4.14
N GLY A 167 13.76 -5.21 4.71
CA GLY A 167 14.97 -5.73 5.33
C GLY A 167 15.37 -5.08 6.65
N LEU A 168 14.41 -4.46 7.34
CA LEU A 168 14.53 -3.99 8.71
C LEU A 168 14.02 -5.06 9.69
N ASP A 169 14.51 -5.03 10.92
CA ASP A 169 14.00 -5.86 11.99
C ASP A 169 12.65 -5.31 12.56
N PRO A 170 11.87 -6.11 13.32
CA PRO A 170 10.54 -5.71 13.81
C PRO A 170 10.55 -4.45 14.69
N ILE A 171 11.65 -4.16 15.40
CA ILE A 171 11.77 -2.96 16.24
C ILE A 171 11.93 -1.73 15.33
N GLN A 172 12.85 -1.82 14.37
CA GLN A 172 13.10 -0.76 13.40
C GLN A 172 11.86 -0.47 12.54
N ILE A 173 11.11 -1.51 12.13
CA ILE A 173 9.85 -1.34 11.40
C ILE A 173 8.86 -0.50 12.22
N ARG A 174 8.68 -0.79 13.51
CA ARG A 174 7.79 0.01 14.37
C ARG A 174 8.22 1.47 14.48
N GLU A 175 9.52 1.70 14.58
CA GLU A 175 10.07 3.05 14.67
C GLU A 175 9.89 3.84 13.36
N ILE A 176 10.11 3.21 12.20
CA ILE A 176 9.87 3.84 10.89
C ILE A 176 8.38 4.13 10.69
N ARG A 177 7.47 3.22 11.08
CA ARG A 177 6.02 3.46 11.02
C ARG A 177 5.60 4.66 11.89
N ALA A 178 6.14 4.77 13.10
CA ALA A 178 5.88 5.91 13.98
C ALA A 178 6.38 7.23 13.34
N LEU A 179 7.57 7.21 12.74
CA LEU A 179 8.12 8.34 12.01
C LEU A 179 7.23 8.75 10.82
N ILE A 180 6.78 7.79 10.00
CA ILE A 180 5.89 8.07 8.85
C ILE A 180 4.58 8.69 9.32
N ARG A 181 3.97 8.19 10.39
CA ARG A 181 2.74 8.77 10.96
C ARG A 181 2.94 10.19 11.45
N GLU A 182 4.08 10.48 12.07
CA GLU A 182 4.37 11.83 12.55
C GLU A 182 4.56 12.80 11.38
N LEU A 183 5.32 12.40 10.34
CA LEU A 183 5.49 13.17 9.12
C LEU A 183 4.18 13.37 8.37
N GLY A 184 3.31 12.37 8.35
CA GLY A 184 2.00 12.41 7.71
C GLY A 184 1.06 13.50 8.24
N LYS A 185 1.27 14.00 9.44
CA LYS A 185 0.46 15.11 10.00
C LYS A 185 0.66 16.43 9.24
N GLU A 186 1.83 16.63 8.65
CA GLU A 186 2.20 17.88 7.97
C GLU A 186 2.30 17.71 6.44
N HIS A 187 2.64 16.52 5.97
CA HIS A 187 2.84 16.20 4.56
C HIS A 187 1.71 15.34 4.02
N GLY A 188 1.44 15.43 2.72
CA GLY A 188 0.74 14.35 2.00
C GLY A 188 1.75 13.24 1.69
N MET A 189 1.47 12.01 2.11
CA MET A 189 2.44 10.93 1.98
C MET A 189 1.93 9.80 1.10
N ILE A 190 2.82 9.21 0.30
CA ILE A 190 2.59 7.94 -0.39
C ILE A 190 3.56 6.91 0.18
N LEU A 191 3.03 5.82 0.68
CA LEU A 191 3.77 4.66 1.15
C LEU A 191 3.55 3.49 0.20
N SER A 192 4.55 3.17 -0.64
CA SER A 192 4.50 1.96 -1.46
C SER A 192 4.98 0.77 -0.63
N THR A 193 4.20 -0.30 -0.60
CA THR A 193 4.57 -1.54 0.09
C THR A 193 3.81 -2.74 -0.47
N HIS A 194 4.33 -3.95 -0.22
CA HIS A 194 3.63 -5.21 -0.45
C HIS A 194 3.17 -5.85 0.87
N ILE A 195 3.38 -5.18 2.01
CA ILE A 195 3.13 -5.68 3.36
C ILE A 195 1.87 -5.03 3.91
N LEU A 196 0.77 -5.77 3.91
CA LEU A 196 -0.53 -5.28 4.34
C LEU A 196 -0.59 -4.80 5.80
N PRO A 197 0.01 -5.49 6.81
CA PRO A 197 0.08 -4.98 8.18
C PRO A 197 0.77 -3.61 8.32
N GLU A 198 1.58 -3.19 7.35
CA GLU A 198 2.17 -1.84 7.34
C GLU A 198 1.14 -0.79 6.98
N VAL A 199 0.36 -1.07 5.92
CA VAL A 199 -0.70 -0.18 5.48
C VAL A 199 -1.73 0.02 6.60
N GLN A 200 -2.20 -1.08 7.22
CA GLN A 200 -3.15 -1.01 8.33
C GLN A 200 -2.63 -0.19 9.53
N ALA A 201 -1.34 -0.34 9.83
CA ALA A 201 -0.73 0.32 10.97
C ALA A 201 -0.36 1.79 10.72
N THR A 202 -0.24 2.23 9.47
CA THR A 202 0.42 3.50 9.15
C THR A 202 -0.44 4.44 8.29
N CYS A 203 -1.30 3.89 7.43
CA CYS A 203 -2.03 4.66 6.41
C CYS A 203 -3.45 5.02 6.85
N ASP A 204 -4.00 6.08 6.27
CA ASP A 204 -5.40 6.49 6.42
C ASP A 204 -6.28 5.87 5.34
N ARG A 205 -5.70 5.69 4.13
CA ARG A 205 -6.36 5.12 2.97
C ARG A 205 -5.41 4.16 2.25
N VAL A 206 -5.97 3.15 1.60
CA VAL A 206 -5.23 2.18 0.81
C VAL A 206 -5.73 2.15 -0.63
N GLN A 207 -4.79 2.04 -1.53
CA GLN A 207 -5.02 1.67 -2.92
C GLN A 207 -4.31 0.36 -3.20
N ILE A 208 -5.04 -0.59 -3.76
CA ILE A 208 -4.45 -1.87 -4.19
C ILE A 208 -4.30 -1.81 -5.71
N ILE A 209 -3.05 -2.01 -6.16
CA ILE A 209 -2.71 -2.16 -7.58
C ILE A 209 -2.40 -3.62 -7.88
N ASN A 210 -2.96 -4.12 -8.97
CA ASN A 210 -2.67 -5.45 -9.50
C ASN A 210 -2.56 -5.40 -11.03
N LYS A 211 -1.53 -6.00 -11.61
CA LYS A 211 -1.28 -6.02 -13.07
C LYS A 211 -1.40 -4.64 -13.75
N GLY A 212 -0.99 -3.59 -13.03
CA GLY A 212 -0.99 -2.21 -13.50
C GLY A 212 -2.30 -1.45 -13.30
N GLU A 213 -3.35 -2.06 -12.79
CA GLU A 213 -4.68 -1.46 -12.57
C GLU A 213 -4.97 -1.26 -11.09
N LEU A 214 -5.67 -0.17 -10.73
CA LEU A 214 -6.20 0.01 -9.38
C LEU A 214 -7.45 -0.86 -9.21
N VAL A 215 -7.35 -1.86 -8.32
CA VAL A 215 -8.46 -2.79 -8.01
C VAL A 215 -9.23 -2.39 -6.75
N LEU A 216 -8.65 -1.55 -5.91
CA LEU A 216 -9.30 -1.02 -4.71
C LEU A 216 -8.79 0.39 -4.40
N ASN A 217 -9.68 1.26 -3.89
CA ASN A 217 -9.35 2.58 -3.35
C ASN A 217 -10.32 2.89 -2.21
N GLU A 218 -9.90 2.69 -0.95
CA GLU A 218 -10.79 2.79 0.20
C GLU A 218 -10.03 3.30 1.45
N SER A 219 -10.73 3.95 2.38
CA SER A 219 -10.18 4.26 3.69
C SER A 219 -9.95 2.99 4.52
N ILE A 220 -8.94 2.99 5.39
CA ILE A 220 -8.69 1.85 6.29
C ILE A 220 -9.90 1.63 7.20
N GLU A 221 -10.51 2.70 7.70
CA GLU A 221 -11.72 2.62 8.52
C GLU A 221 -12.92 2.04 7.76
N GLY A 222 -13.14 2.47 6.50
CA GLY A 222 -14.18 1.94 5.62
C GLY A 222 -14.00 0.46 5.34
N LEU A 223 -12.76 0.03 5.04
CA LEU A 223 -12.44 -1.39 4.90
C LEU A 223 -12.74 -2.19 6.15
N GLU A 224 -12.33 -1.71 7.33
CA GLU A 224 -12.61 -2.38 8.60
C GLU A 224 -14.13 -2.49 8.86
N GLN A 225 -14.91 -1.48 8.51
CA GLN A 225 -16.37 -1.54 8.64
C GLN A 225 -16.99 -2.56 7.67
N HIS A 226 -16.57 -2.59 6.42
CA HIS A 226 -17.01 -3.62 5.45
C HIS A 226 -16.63 -5.04 5.91
N MET A 227 -15.50 -5.20 6.56
CA MET A 227 -15.01 -6.48 7.09
C MET A 227 -15.77 -6.96 8.33
N LYS A 228 -16.29 -6.04 9.15
CA LYS A 228 -17.06 -6.38 10.38
C LYS A 228 -18.47 -6.85 10.08
N SER A 229 -19.03 -6.57 8.91
CA SER A 229 -20.47 -6.65 8.69
C SER A 229 -20.97 -7.80 7.81
N ALA A 230 -20.12 -8.69 7.34
CA ALA A 230 -20.53 -9.62 6.29
C ALA A 230 -20.04 -11.06 6.40
N SER A 231 -19.51 -11.51 7.55
CA SER A 231 -19.14 -12.92 7.67
C SER A 231 -19.32 -13.49 9.07
N LEU A 232 -19.59 -14.80 9.14
CA LEU A 232 -19.60 -15.61 10.36
C LEU A 232 -18.60 -16.75 10.21
N THR A 233 -17.77 -16.97 11.22
CA THR A 233 -17.02 -18.22 11.36
C THR A 233 -17.85 -19.18 12.20
N VAL A 234 -18.14 -20.34 11.66
CA VAL A 234 -18.90 -21.41 12.32
C VAL A 234 -18.08 -22.70 12.33
N ALA A 235 -18.16 -23.46 13.40
CA ALA A 235 -17.48 -24.76 13.48
C ALA A 235 -18.43 -25.82 14.02
N PHE A 236 -18.44 -26.97 13.34
CA PHE A 236 -19.37 -28.06 13.60
C PHE A 236 -18.60 -29.37 13.87
N ARG A 237 -19.13 -30.22 14.76
CA ARG A 237 -18.64 -31.59 14.93
C ARG A 237 -19.02 -32.47 13.74
N HIS A 238 -20.22 -32.22 13.21
CA HIS A 238 -20.80 -32.90 12.03
C HIS A 238 -21.14 -31.83 11.01
N PRO A 239 -20.16 -31.33 10.22
CA PRO A 239 -20.37 -30.20 9.33
C PRO A 239 -21.41 -30.52 8.24
N PRO A 240 -22.35 -29.64 7.98
CA PRO A 240 -23.29 -29.80 6.84
C PRO A 240 -22.53 -29.69 5.52
N ALA A 241 -23.16 -30.13 4.44
CA ALA A 241 -22.66 -29.87 3.11
C ALA A 241 -22.64 -28.34 2.86
N ARG A 242 -21.62 -27.86 2.16
CA ARG A 242 -21.44 -26.45 1.83
C ARG A 242 -22.68 -25.83 1.21
N GLU A 243 -23.31 -26.55 0.28
CA GLU A 243 -24.51 -26.16 -0.47
C GLU A 243 -25.72 -25.93 0.45
N THR A 244 -25.74 -26.57 1.62
CA THR A 244 -26.85 -26.40 2.60
C THR A 244 -26.81 -25.02 3.23
N LEU A 245 -25.61 -24.51 3.53
CA LEU A 245 -25.44 -23.17 4.08
C LEU A 245 -25.55 -22.09 2.99
N GLU A 246 -25.10 -22.37 1.76
CA GLU A 246 -25.20 -21.45 0.63
C GLU A 246 -26.65 -21.17 0.19
N LYS A 247 -27.58 -22.10 0.47
CA LYS A 247 -29.02 -21.91 0.19
C LYS A 247 -29.75 -21.03 1.19
N LEU A 248 -29.10 -20.63 2.29
CA LEU A 248 -29.75 -19.78 3.28
C LEU A 248 -29.94 -18.35 2.75
N PRO A 249 -31.11 -17.73 3.00
CA PRO A 249 -31.36 -16.36 2.57
C PRO A 249 -30.27 -15.39 3.08
N GLY A 250 -29.69 -14.62 2.18
CA GLY A 250 -28.65 -13.65 2.49
C GLY A 250 -27.25 -14.20 2.58
N VAL A 251 -27.03 -15.51 2.40
CA VAL A 251 -25.68 -16.07 2.24
C VAL A 251 -25.20 -15.83 0.81
N LYS A 252 -24.00 -15.26 0.68
CA LYS A 252 -23.34 -15.03 -0.61
C LYS A 252 -22.44 -16.19 -1.02
N SER A 253 -21.68 -16.71 -0.07
CA SER A 253 -20.80 -17.86 -0.30
C SER A 253 -20.40 -18.51 1.03
N VAL A 254 -19.95 -19.76 0.96
CA VAL A 254 -19.42 -20.51 2.11
C VAL A 254 -18.06 -21.09 1.73
N ARG A 255 -17.04 -20.85 2.57
CA ARG A 255 -15.70 -21.43 2.40
C ARG A 255 -15.40 -22.41 3.52
N PRO A 256 -15.15 -23.69 3.20
CA PRO A 256 -14.68 -24.63 4.20
C PRO A 256 -13.23 -24.31 4.64
N GLU A 257 -12.97 -24.48 5.92
CA GLU A 257 -11.65 -24.42 6.54
C GLU A 257 -11.33 -25.79 7.16
N LYS A 258 -10.11 -25.96 7.69
CA LYS A 258 -9.73 -27.20 8.38
C LYS A 258 -10.56 -27.42 9.64
N GLU A 259 -10.68 -28.69 10.07
CA GLU A 259 -11.31 -29.08 11.33
C GLU A 259 -12.83 -28.75 11.45
N GLY A 260 -13.58 -28.84 10.34
CA GLY A 260 -15.03 -28.62 10.37
C GLY A 260 -15.45 -27.15 10.54
N ARG A 261 -14.50 -26.21 10.39
CA ARG A 261 -14.80 -24.78 10.34
C ARG A 261 -15.25 -24.36 8.97
N MET A 262 -16.14 -23.36 8.93
CA MET A 262 -16.61 -22.74 7.70
C MET A 262 -16.73 -21.23 7.89
N HIS A 263 -16.33 -20.48 6.88
CA HIS A 263 -16.62 -19.05 6.77
C HIS A 263 -17.86 -18.84 5.92
N VAL A 264 -18.91 -18.28 6.53
CA VAL A 264 -20.18 -17.96 5.86
C VAL A 264 -20.21 -16.47 5.57
N PHE A 265 -20.17 -16.11 4.31
CA PHE A 265 -20.27 -14.73 3.84
C PHE A 265 -21.72 -14.37 3.58
N HIS A 266 -22.18 -13.21 4.06
CA HIS A 266 -23.57 -12.81 3.97
C HIS A 266 -23.73 -11.33 3.62
N GLU A 267 -24.93 -10.93 3.28
CA GLU A 267 -25.27 -9.54 3.03
C GLU A 267 -25.15 -8.70 4.31
N ALA A 268 -24.70 -7.47 4.16
CA ALA A 268 -24.61 -6.54 5.29
C ALA A 268 -26.00 -6.29 5.91
N GLY A 269 -26.07 -6.28 7.25
CA GLY A 269 -27.31 -6.03 7.99
C GLY A 269 -28.18 -7.27 8.25
N GLN A 270 -27.82 -8.45 7.74
CA GLN A 270 -28.53 -9.69 8.06
C GLN A 270 -27.89 -10.42 9.26
N ASN A 271 -28.72 -10.78 10.24
CA ASN A 271 -28.29 -11.60 11.37
C ASN A 271 -28.55 -13.08 11.08
N LEU A 272 -27.56 -13.76 10.50
CA LEU A 272 -27.63 -15.21 10.23
C LEU A 272 -27.34 -16.08 11.45
N THR A 273 -26.89 -15.50 12.56
CA THR A 273 -26.50 -16.25 13.76
C THR A 273 -27.64 -17.10 14.27
N ASP A 274 -28.86 -16.53 14.45
CA ASP A 274 -30.01 -17.23 14.97
C ASP A 274 -30.50 -18.34 14.02
N THR A 275 -30.42 -18.08 12.71
CA THR A 275 -30.80 -19.06 11.68
C THR A 275 -29.87 -20.27 11.69
N ILE A 276 -28.55 -20.03 11.75
CA ILE A 276 -27.54 -21.10 11.79
C ILE A 276 -27.63 -21.87 13.10
N LEU A 277 -27.82 -21.20 14.24
CA LEU A 277 -28.04 -21.86 15.55
C LEU A 277 -29.24 -22.81 15.52
N ARG A 278 -30.37 -22.33 15.04
CA ARG A 278 -31.60 -23.15 14.95
C ARG A 278 -31.39 -24.36 14.07
N LEU A 279 -30.87 -24.20 12.86
CA LEU A 279 -30.62 -25.29 11.92
C LEU A 279 -29.58 -26.30 12.45
N ALA A 280 -28.57 -25.82 13.17
CA ALA A 280 -27.57 -26.69 13.77
C ALA A 280 -28.14 -27.58 14.86
N VAL A 281 -29.14 -27.10 15.63
CA VAL A 281 -29.87 -27.89 16.64
C VAL A 281 -30.82 -28.89 15.96
N GLU A 282 -31.63 -28.41 15.00
CA GLU A 282 -32.61 -29.23 14.28
C GLU A 282 -31.98 -30.42 13.54
N ASN A 283 -30.78 -30.19 12.97
CA ASN A 283 -30.06 -31.20 12.17
C ASN A 283 -28.92 -31.89 12.91
N SER A 284 -28.75 -31.62 14.21
CA SER A 284 -27.70 -32.24 15.04
C SER A 284 -26.29 -32.07 14.49
N TRP A 285 -25.99 -30.90 13.92
CA TRP A 285 -24.65 -30.60 13.37
C TRP A 285 -23.57 -30.45 14.43
N GLY A 286 -23.98 -30.31 15.72
CA GLY A 286 -23.00 -30.16 16.82
C GLY A 286 -22.20 -28.89 16.72
N LEU A 287 -22.86 -27.75 16.47
CA LEU A 287 -22.21 -26.44 16.45
C LEU A 287 -21.55 -26.17 17.80
N TYR A 288 -20.24 -25.90 17.81
CA TYR A 288 -19.47 -25.62 19.02
C TYR A 288 -18.77 -24.25 19.00
N GLU A 289 -18.70 -23.60 17.83
CA GLU A 289 -18.17 -22.25 17.69
C GLU A 289 -19.03 -21.45 16.69
N ILE A 290 -19.46 -20.25 17.08
CA ILE A 290 -20.03 -19.24 16.20
C ILE A 290 -19.52 -17.87 16.63
N ARG A 291 -18.90 -17.18 15.74
CA ARG A 291 -18.39 -15.82 16.00
C ARG A 291 -18.49 -14.98 14.73
N PRO A 292 -18.61 -13.66 14.86
CA PRO A 292 -18.43 -12.78 13.71
C PRO A 292 -17.10 -13.08 13.03
N GLY A 293 -17.14 -13.40 11.76
CA GLY A 293 -15.93 -13.57 10.96
C GLY A 293 -15.27 -12.21 10.85
N ARG A 294 -13.98 -12.17 11.11
CA ARG A 294 -13.17 -11.03 10.73
C ARG A 294 -12.55 -11.38 9.38
N PHE A 295 -13.05 -10.76 8.33
CA PHE A 295 -12.27 -10.72 7.11
C PHE A 295 -10.93 -10.07 7.44
N SER A 296 -9.84 -10.75 7.22
CA SER A 296 -8.57 -10.07 7.25
C SER A 296 -8.43 -9.32 5.91
N LEU A 297 -7.85 -8.12 5.96
CA LEU A 297 -7.45 -7.42 4.74
C LEU A 297 -6.58 -8.30 3.83
N GLU A 298 -5.85 -9.27 4.42
CA GLU A 298 -5.10 -10.30 3.68
C GLU A 298 -6.01 -11.16 2.79
N GLN A 299 -7.20 -11.52 3.27
CA GLN A 299 -8.16 -12.28 2.46
C GLN A 299 -8.73 -11.42 1.33
N VAL A 300 -9.08 -10.15 1.61
CA VAL A 300 -9.50 -9.20 0.57
C VAL A 300 -8.39 -8.99 -0.45
N PHE A 301 -7.16 -8.82 0.01
CA PHE A 301 -5.99 -8.67 -0.85
C PHE A 301 -5.76 -9.92 -1.72
N LEU A 302 -5.84 -11.11 -1.13
CA LEU A 302 -5.70 -12.38 -1.86
C LEU A 302 -6.81 -12.54 -2.89
N GLU A 303 -8.08 -12.24 -2.57
CA GLU A 303 -9.19 -12.29 -3.53
C GLU A 303 -8.94 -11.36 -4.72
N LEU A 304 -8.68 -10.08 -4.45
CA LEU A 304 -8.44 -9.08 -5.50
C LEU A 304 -7.18 -9.37 -6.34
N THR A 305 -6.24 -10.14 -5.82
CA THR A 305 -5.01 -10.48 -6.54
C THR A 305 -5.03 -11.87 -7.17
N MET A 306 -5.82 -12.84 -6.64
CA MET A 306 -5.91 -14.22 -7.15
C MET A 306 -6.99 -14.40 -8.23
N ASP A 307 -8.11 -13.69 -8.19
CA ASP A 307 -9.14 -13.78 -9.25
C ASP A 307 -8.57 -13.32 -10.61
N ALA A 308 -7.61 -12.41 -10.61
CA ALA A 308 -6.87 -12.03 -11.80
C ALA A 308 -5.90 -13.12 -12.34
N VAL A 309 -5.57 -14.15 -11.57
CA VAL A 309 -4.73 -15.27 -12.02
C VAL A 309 -5.58 -16.34 -12.73
N ALA A 310 -6.85 -16.49 -12.33
CA ALA A 310 -7.76 -17.45 -12.95
C ALA A 310 -8.18 -17.04 -14.37
N ASP A 311 -8.39 -15.74 -14.61
CA ASP A 311 -8.74 -15.21 -15.93
C ASP A 311 -7.59 -15.32 -16.95
N ASP A 312 -6.33 -15.15 -16.53
CA ASP A 312 -5.17 -15.31 -17.41
C ASP A 312 -4.91 -16.77 -17.82
N ALA A 313 -5.22 -17.73 -16.95
CA ALA A 313 -5.06 -19.15 -17.25
C ALA A 313 -6.07 -19.63 -18.32
N GLN A 314 -7.24 -19.00 -18.40
CA GLN A 314 -8.25 -19.29 -19.44
C GLN A 314 -7.96 -18.59 -20.76
N ALA A 315 -7.30 -17.42 -20.75
CA ALA A 315 -6.96 -16.67 -21.96
C ALA A 315 -5.73 -17.23 -22.72
N HIS A 316 -4.93 -18.07 -22.09
CA HIS A 316 -3.70 -18.64 -22.66
C HIS A 316 -3.73 -20.17 -22.83
N ALA A 317 -4.90 -20.81 -22.86
CA ALA A 317 -5.02 -22.23 -23.24
C ALA A 317 -4.71 -22.35 -24.74
N PRO A 318 -3.63 -23.03 -25.18
CA PRO A 318 -3.38 -23.24 -26.58
C PRO A 318 -4.50 -24.11 -27.16
N ALA A 319 -5.13 -23.63 -28.22
CA ALA A 319 -6.06 -24.44 -29.00
C ALA A 319 -5.28 -25.65 -29.56
N ILE A 320 -5.46 -26.80 -28.93
CA ILE A 320 -4.97 -28.08 -29.47
C ILE A 320 -5.88 -28.42 -30.66
N THR A 321 -5.50 -28.02 -31.86
CA THR A 321 -6.04 -28.55 -33.08
C THR A 321 -5.53 -29.99 -33.23
N ALA A 322 -6.39 -30.93 -32.90
CA ALA A 322 -6.18 -32.34 -33.26
C ALA A 322 -6.31 -32.49 -34.77
N GLU A 323 -5.21 -32.49 -35.50
CA GLU A 323 -5.14 -33.08 -36.80
C GLU A 323 -4.91 -34.59 -36.64
N LEU A 324 -5.94 -35.40 -36.99
CA LEU A 324 -5.82 -36.82 -37.16
C LEU A 324 -5.21 -37.05 -38.56
N PRO A 325 -4.15 -37.86 -38.72
CA PRO A 325 -3.70 -38.30 -40.01
C PRO A 325 -4.59 -39.45 -40.53
N SER A 326 -4.99 -39.30 -41.74
CA SER A 326 -5.61 -40.34 -42.59
C SER A 326 -4.61 -41.43 -43.00
#